data_270d0e36cbd351e6b863070e5cd64e9c
#
_entry.id   270d0e36cbd351e6b863070e5cd64e9c
#
_cell.length_a   1.000
_cell.length_b   1.000
_cell.length_c   1.000
_cell.angle_alpha   90.00
_cell.angle_beta   90.00
_cell.angle_gamma   90.00
#
_symmetry.space_group_name_H-M   'P 1'
#
loop_
_entity.id
_entity.type
_entity.pdbx_description
1 polymer ?
#
loop_
_entity_poly.entity_id
_entity_poly.type
_entity_poly.pdbx_seq_one_letter_code
_entity_poly.pdbx_strand_id
1 'polypeptide(L)'
;MVLSVIGNLGSDAELVNIKGKKYMHMNVACNEQRKKDNGDQAEVTYWCSVYFKESSKMLEYLKKGKRIYASGTCRINTTVKEGKCYLDISLFAQCFQLL
;
A
#
# COMPACT_ATOMS: atom_id res chain seq x y z
N MET A 1 -15.23 1.46 2.51
CA MET A 1 -14.77 0.47 1.53
C MET A 1 -13.67 -0.37 2.15
N VAL A 2 -13.76 -1.66 2.02
CA VAL A 2 -12.76 -2.60 2.55
C VAL A 2 -11.86 -3.07 1.42
N LEU A 3 -10.56 -3.12 1.68
CA LEU A 3 -9.57 -3.55 0.70
C LEU A 3 -8.57 -4.49 1.35
N SER A 4 -8.20 -5.53 0.63
CA SER A 4 -7.10 -6.42 1.00
C SER A 4 -6.02 -6.34 -0.07
N VAL A 5 -4.77 -6.20 0.38
CA VAL A 5 -3.64 -6.12 -0.54
C VAL A 5 -2.54 -7.08 -0.16
N ILE A 6 -1.87 -7.63 -1.16
CA ILE A 6 -0.62 -8.37 -1.03
C ILE A 6 0.38 -7.69 -1.95
N GLY A 7 1.50 -7.30 -1.42
CA GLY A 7 2.51 -6.61 -2.22
C GLY A 7 3.83 -6.50 -1.48
N ASN A 8 4.76 -5.81 -2.12
CA ASN A 8 6.10 -5.64 -1.59
C ASN A 8 6.34 -4.17 -1.22
N LEU A 9 7.05 -3.94 -0.13
CA LEU A 9 7.40 -2.59 0.28
C LEU A 9 8.35 -1.96 -0.74
N GLY A 10 8.01 -0.75 -1.18
CA GLY A 10 8.86 0.03 -2.07
C GLY A 10 9.97 0.78 -1.35
N SER A 11 9.85 0.91 -0.04
CA SER A 11 10.83 1.56 0.84
C SER A 11 10.67 0.99 2.24
N ASP A 12 11.62 1.31 3.13
CA ASP A 12 11.50 0.93 4.53
C ASP A 12 10.28 1.60 5.17
N ALA A 13 9.59 0.88 6.03
CA ALA A 13 8.48 1.45 6.79
C ALA A 13 8.98 2.53 7.74
N GLU A 14 8.14 3.54 7.97
CA GLU A 14 8.49 4.65 8.86
C GLU A 14 7.32 4.95 9.80
N LEU A 15 7.63 5.57 10.92
CA LEU A 15 6.62 6.03 11.86
C LEU A 15 6.13 7.41 11.44
N VAL A 16 4.81 7.56 11.40
CA VAL A 16 4.16 8.83 11.10
C VAL A 16 3.14 9.14 12.19
N ASN A 17 2.90 10.42 12.40
CA ASN A 17 1.91 10.91 13.37
C ASN A 17 0.74 11.49 12.59
N ILE A 18 -0.46 10.94 12.82
CA ILE A 18 -1.69 11.43 12.22
C ILE A 18 -2.65 11.76 13.34
N LYS A 19 -2.96 13.05 13.49
CA LYS A 19 -3.90 13.55 14.51
C LYS A 19 -3.56 13.05 15.93
N GLY A 20 -2.27 13.07 16.26
CA GLY A 20 -1.80 12.65 17.58
C GLY A 20 -1.62 11.15 17.77
N LYS A 21 -1.91 10.34 16.76
CA LYS A 21 -1.74 8.89 16.82
C LYS A 21 -0.58 8.45 15.94
N LYS A 22 0.18 7.49 16.42
CA LYS A 22 1.33 6.96 15.69
C LYS A 22 0.96 5.73 14.87
N TYR A 23 1.36 5.76 13.62
CA TYR A 23 1.15 4.66 12.68
C TYR A 23 2.46 4.28 12.02
N MET A 24 2.59 3.02 11.65
CA MET A 24 3.60 2.61 10.70
C MET A 24 3.06 2.87 9.31
N HIS A 25 3.82 3.58 8.50
CA HIS A 25 3.46 3.90 7.12
C HIS A 25 4.35 3.15 6.16
N MET A 26 3.75 2.55 5.15
CA MET A 26 4.44 1.79 4.13
C MET A 26 3.86 2.12 2.76
N ASN A 27 4.76 2.23 1.78
CA ASN A 27 4.35 2.27 0.37
C ASN A 27 4.45 0.85 -0.16
N VAL A 28 3.33 0.30 -0.58
CA VAL A 28 3.23 -1.09 -1.02
C VAL A 28 2.95 -1.13 -2.50
N ALA A 29 3.80 -1.84 -3.23
CA ALA A 29 3.63 -2.08 -4.66
C ALA A 29 2.87 -3.39 -4.84
N CYS A 30 1.69 -3.29 -5.44
CA CYS A 30 0.87 -4.45 -5.77
C CYS A 30 0.94 -4.67 -7.27
N ASN A 31 1.57 -5.76 -7.67
CA ASN A 31 1.74 -6.09 -9.07
C ASN A 31 0.63 -7.03 -9.52
N GLU A 32 0.05 -6.70 -10.67
CA GLU A 32 -1.02 -7.50 -11.27
C GLU A 32 -0.70 -7.71 -12.74
N GLN A 33 -0.84 -8.94 -13.20
CA GLN A 33 -0.69 -9.24 -14.61
C GLN A 33 -2.06 -9.22 -15.26
N ARG A 34 -2.16 -8.46 -16.35
CA ARG A 34 -3.37 -8.37 -17.15
C ARG A 34 -3.10 -8.89 -18.55
N LYS A 35 -4.06 -9.63 -19.06
CA LYS A 35 -4.02 -10.12 -20.43
C LYS A 35 -4.59 -9.04 -21.36
N LYS A 36 -3.81 -8.66 -22.36
CA LYS A 36 -4.27 -7.73 -23.39
C LYS A 36 -5.17 -8.44 -24.40
N ASP A 37 -5.95 -7.65 -25.15
CA ASP A 37 -6.86 -8.17 -26.17
C ASP A 37 -6.14 -8.97 -27.26
N ASN A 38 -4.87 -8.65 -27.52
CA ASN A 38 -4.04 -9.34 -28.51
C ASN A 38 -3.37 -10.62 -27.96
N GLY A 39 -3.67 -11.01 -26.73
CA GLY A 39 -3.09 -12.18 -26.10
C GLY A 39 -1.80 -11.94 -25.33
N ASP A 40 -1.19 -10.76 -25.45
CA ASP A 40 0.00 -10.41 -24.70
C ASP A 40 -0.34 -10.14 -23.23
N GLN A 41 0.64 -10.34 -22.36
CA GLN A 41 0.50 -10.03 -20.95
C GLN A 41 1.16 -8.69 -20.64
N ALA A 42 0.48 -7.87 -19.84
CA ALA A 42 1.02 -6.62 -19.35
C ALA A 42 1.04 -6.65 -17.82
N GLU A 43 2.12 -6.16 -17.23
CA GLU A 43 2.22 -6.01 -15.78
C GLU A 43 1.77 -4.60 -15.41
N VAL A 44 0.88 -4.52 -14.42
CA VAL A 44 0.39 -3.26 -13.89
C VAL A 44 0.75 -3.20 -12.42
N THR A 45 1.33 -2.09 -12.00
CA THR A 45 1.70 -1.85 -10.60
C THR A 45 0.79 -0.80 -10.00
N TYR A 46 0.14 -1.17 -8.90
CA TYR A 46 -0.65 -0.24 -8.10
C TYR A 46 0.11 0.08 -6.83
N TRP A 47 0.21 1.36 -6.50
CA TRP A 47 0.85 1.81 -5.28
C TRP A 47 -0.20 2.13 -4.22
N CYS A 48 -0.03 1.56 -3.05
CA CYS A 48 -0.95 1.74 -1.94
C CYS A 48 -0.18 2.22 -0.71
N SER A 49 -0.65 3.31 -0.09
CA SER A 49 -0.12 3.75 1.20
C SER A 49 -0.84 2.98 2.30
N VAL A 50 -0.10 2.19 3.04
CA VAL A 50 -0.65 1.37 4.12
C VAL A 50 -0.26 1.97 5.46
N TYR A 51 -1.26 2.18 6.31
CA TYR A 51 -1.10 2.67 7.67
C TYR A 51 -1.55 1.58 8.63
N PHE A 52 -0.68 1.21 9.53
CA PHE A 52 -0.99 0.20 10.53
C PHE A 52 -0.60 0.73 11.90
N LYS A 53 -1.40 0.40 12.91
CA LYS A 53 -1.17 0.87 14.26
C LYS A 53 0.23 0.46 14.72
N GLU A 54 0.94 1.37 15.38
CA GLU A 54 2.32 1.18 15.77
C GLU A 54 2.58 -0.15 16.47
N SER A 55 3.60 -0.87 15.98
CA SER A 55 4.21 -1.99 16.67
C SER A 55 5.71 -1.87 16.49
N SER A 56 6.39 -1.47 17.54
CA SER A 56 7.84 -1.25 17.49
C SER A 56 8.62 -2.52 17.13
N LYS A 57 8.06 -3.68 17.44
CA LYS A 57 8.71 -4.97 17.12
C LYS A 57 8.68 -5.27 15.63
N MET A 58 7.67 -4.82 14.92
CA MET A 58 7.54 -5.10 13.48
C MET A 58 8.33 -4.13 12.62
N LEU A 59 8.55 -2.92 13.10
CA LEU A 59 9.15 -1.85 12.30
C LEU A 59 10.53 -2.24 11.76
N GLU A 60 11.34 -2.92 12.56
CA GLU A 60 12.68 -3.34 12.15
C GLU A 60 12.69 -4.40 11.07
N TYR A 61 11.60 -5.15 10.90
CA TYR A 61 11.46 -6.17 9.86
C TYR A 61 10.84 -5.63 8.57
N LEU A 62 10.24 -4.45 8.61
CA LEU A 62 9.52 -3.88 7.47
C LEU A 62 10.45 -3.04 6.61
N LYS A 63 11.31 -3.73 5.89
CA LYS A 63 12.31 -3.13 5.01
C LYS A 63 11.89 -3.24 3.55
N LYS A 64 12.50 -2.40 2.72
CA LYS A 64 12.29 -2.41 1.28
C LYS A 64 12.37 -3.84 0.71
N GLY A 65 11.39 -4.21 -0.09
CA GLY A 65 11.33 -5.52 -0.74
C GLY A 65 10.57 -6.60 0.05
N LYS A 66 10.25 -6.34 1.31
CA LYS A 66 9.49 -7.32 2.10
C LYS A 66 8.06 -7.43 1.58
N ARG A 67 7.56 -8.67 1.57
CA ARG A 67 6.21 -8.96 1.12
C ARG A 67 5.25 -8.97 2.32
N ILE A 68 4.13 -8.30 2.16
CA ILE A 68 3.14 -8.17 3.24
C ILE A 68 1.73 -8.41 2.73
N TYR A 69 0.87 -8.78 3.67
CA TYR A 69 -0.58 -8.77 3.51
C TYR A 69 -1.17 -7.73 4.44
N ALA A 70 -2.10 -6.92 3.93
CA ALA A 70 -2.80 -5.94 4.74
C ALA A 70 -4.26 -5.85 4.30
N SER A 71 -5.15 -5.70 5.27
CA SER A 71 -6.59 -5.60 5.03
C SER A 71 -7.18 -4.58 5.99
N GLY A 72 -8.08 -3.76 5.50
CA GLY A 72 -8.76 -2.78 6.33
C GLY A 72 -9.60 -1.80 5.53
N THR A 73 -9.75 -0.60 6.08
CA THR A 73 -10.56 0.45 5.47
C THR A 73 -9.75 1.20 4.44
N CYS A 74 -10.27 1.28 3.23
CA CYS A 74 -9.63 1.94 2.10
C CYS A 74 -10.27 3.30 1.85
N ARG A 75 -9.43 4.28 1.56
CA ARG A 75 -9.85 5.60 1.07
C ARG A 75 -9.15 5.86 -0.25
N ILE A 76 -9.93 6.28 -1.24
CA ILE A 76 -9.40 6.59 -2.56
C ILE A 76 -9.65 8.07 -2.81
N ASN A 77 -8.57 8.80 -3.08
CA ASN A 77 -8.62 10.21 -3.43
C ASN A 77 -8.10 10.39 -4.85
N THR A 78 -8.74 11.29 -5.58
CA THR A 78 -8.27 11.66 -6.91
C THR A 78 -7.77 13.08 -6.90
N THR A 79 -6.65 13.30 -7.56
CA THR A 79 -6.06 14.64 -7.72
C THR A 79 -5.87 14.89 -9.20
N VAL A 80 -6.39 16.02 -9.69
CA VAL A 80 -6.17 16.44 -11.07
C VAL A 80 -5.05 17.48 -11.08
N LYS A 81 -3.99 17.19 -11.81
CA LYS A 81 -2.83 18.05 -11.89
C LYS A 81 -2.33 18.07 -13.34
N GLU A 82 -2.24 19.26 -13.92
CA GLU A 82 -1.79 19.46 -15.29
C GLU A 82 -2.56 18.62 -16.31
N GLY A 83 -3.88 18.49 -16.12
CA GLY A 83 -4.74 17.71 -17.00
C GLY A 83 -4.66 16.21 -16.79
N LYS A 84 -3.86 15.73 -15.83
CA LYS A 84 -3.75 14.30 -15.50
C LYS A 84 -4.45 14.01 -14.18
N CYS A 85 -5.10 12.87 -14.13
CA CYS A 85 -5.77 12.38 -12.94
C CYS A 85 -4.86 11.37 -12.23
N TYR A 86 -4.58 11.64 -10.95
CA TYR A 86 -3.79 10.75 -10.11
C TYR A 86 -4.69 10.12 -9.06
N LEU A 87 -4.50 8.85 -8.83
CA LEU A 87 -5.26 8.07 -7.87
C LEU A 87 -4.38 7.76 -6.66
N ASP A 88 -4.83 8.23 -5.49
CA ASP A 88 -4.17 7.94 -4.22
C ASP A 88 -5.00 6.95 -3.44
N ILE A 89 -4.41 5.78 -3.15
CA ILE A 89 -5.06 4.73 -2.39
C ILE A 89 -4.41 4.68 -1.01
N SER A 90 -5.20 4.89 0.03
CA SER A 90 -4.75 4.81 1.42
C SER A 90 -5.52 3.70 2.12
N LEU A 91 -4.79 2.80 2.76
CA LEU A 91 -5.34 1.67 3.49
C LEU A 91 -5.00 1.79 4.97
N PHE A 92 -6.03 1.91 5.79
CA PHE A 92 -5.88 1.85 7.24
C PHE A 92 -6.11 0.41 7.66
N ALA A 93 -5.02 -0.33 7.84
CA ALA A 93 -5.08 -1.76 8.05
C ALA A 93 -5.56 -2.12 9.45
N GLN A 94 -6.47 -3.07 9.52
CA GLN A 94 -6.92 -3.69 10.76
C GLN A 94 -6.26 -5.05 10.93
N CYS A 95 -5.93 -5.70 9.83
CA CYS A 95 -5.19 -6.96 9.79
C CYS A 95 -3.91 -6.75 8.98
N PHE A 96 -2.80 -7.22 9.50
CA PHE A 96 -1.50 -7.06 8.87
C PHE A 96 -0.67 -8.31 9.12
N GLN A 97 0.03 -8.76 8.09
CA GLN A 97 0.86 -9.95 8.20
C GLN A 97 2.10 -9.83 7.33
N LEU A 98 3.24 -10.13 7.92
CA LEU A 98 4.50 -10.24 7.20
C LEU A 98 4.56 -11.62 6.55
N LEU A 99 4.77 -11.64 5.25
CA LEU A 99 4.79 -12.89 4.49
C LEU A 99 6.21 -13.41 4.24
#